data_5a003bb9dceb3b25dc49b0d70ac2e549
#
_entry.id   5a003bb9dceb3b25dc49b0d70ac2e549
#
_cell.length_a   1.000
_cell.length_b   1.000
_cell.length_c   1.000
_cell.angle_alpha   90.00
_cell.angle_beta   90.00
_cell.angle_gamma   90.00
#
_symmetry.space_group_name_H-M   'P 1'
#
loop_
_entity.id
_entity.type
_entity.pdbx_description
1 polymer ?
#
loop_
_entity_poly.entity_id
_entity_poly.type
_entity_poly.pdbx_seq_one_letter_code
_entity_poly.pdbx_strand_id
1 'polypeptide(L)'
;DENTGPENFLAYSFNLKPGTETWDFLAKQFEDAYDMKENIFNGQKRQMDRNKPYKPWAPSWEMENEPDTDFDLFPNQRWIEMVFDKWKKSETDKPYVIPLQIGDKTVETADRKKYMDRCQDDKVEVCEMCRAGVDEVEQILKIADEDPAGWRKKSLEERHKILSDAANAVASIRGDLIGCMSAITGKTIVEADVEVSEGIDYARYYTG
;
A
#
# COMPACT_ATOMS: atom_id res chain seq x y z
N ASP A 1 -40.22 -10.09 10.34
CA ASP A 1 -41.30 -10.88 10.90
C ASP A 1 -41.44 -10.50 12.38
N GLU A 2 -42.52 -9.74 12.74
CA GLU A 2 -42.68 -9.17 14.08
C GLU A 2 -42.78 -10.22 15.20
N ASN A 3 -42.93 -11.48 14.84
CA ASN A 3 -43.07 -12.61 15.76
C ASN A 3 -41.79 -13.46 15.92
N THR A 4 -40.68 -13.08 15.31
CA THR A 4 -39.44 -13.87 15.39
C THR A 4 -38.52 -13.19 16.37
N GLY A 5 -38.51 -13.61 17.61
CA GLY A 5 -37.56 -13.12 18.60
C GLY A 5 -36.12 -13.61 18.32
N PRO A 6 -35.12 -13.02 19.00
CA PRO A 6 -33.72 -13.38 18.80
C PRO A 6 -33.44 -14.87 19.06
N GLU A 7 -34.18 -15.48 20.00
CA GLU A 7 -34.08 -16.90 20.35
C GLU A 7 -34.38 -17.83 19.17
N ASN A 8 -35.38 -17.50 18.34
CA ASN A 8 -35.70 -18.29 17.15
C ASN A 8 -34.66 -18.12 16.04
N PHE A 9 -34.25 -16.89 15.80
CA PHE A 9 -33.25 -16.58 14.79
C PHE A 9 -31.90 -17.24 15.12
N LEU A 10 -31.39 -17.05 16.32
CA LEU A 10 -30.11 -17.56 16.76
C LEU A 10 -30.11 -19.10 16.86
N ALA A 11 -31.17 -19.70 17.40
CA ALA A 11 -31.28 -21.16 17.51
C ALA A 11 -31.38 -21.83 16.15
N TYR A 12 -32.18 -21.30 15.25
CA TYR A 12 -32.38 -21.87 13.92
C TYR A 12 -31.21 -21.63 12.97
N SER A 13 -30.74 -20.39 12.90
CA SER A 13 -29.71 -20.01 11.91
C SER A 13 -28.30 -20.44 12.29
N PHE A 14 -27.99 -20.48 13.60
CA PHE A 14 -26.63 -20.73 14.10
C PHE A 14 -26.52 -21.90 15.06
N ASN A 15 -27.61 -22.63 15.31
CA ASN A 15 -27.66 -23.75 16.25
C ASN A 15 -27.11 -23.40 17.65
N LEU A 16 -27.38 -22.17 18.11
CA LEU A 16 -26.94 -21.68 19.41
C LEU A 16 -27.94 -22.04 20.49
N LYS A 17 -27.44 -22.22 21.70
CA LYS A 17 -28.30 -22.58 22.85
C LYS A 17 -28.50 -21.37 23.76
N PRO A 18 -29.76 -21.07 24.13
CA PRO A 18 -30.07 -20.07 25.16
C PRO A 18 -29.29 -20.30 26.46
N GLY A 19 -28.86 -19.24 27.10
CA GLY A 19 -28.12 -19.28 28.36
C GLY A 19 -26.62 -19.57 28.22
N THR A 20 -26.08 -19.53 26.99
CA THR A 20 -24.64 -19.49 26.77
C THR A 20 -24.16 -18.04 26.55
N GLU A 21 -22.92 -17.74 26.93
CA GLU A 21 -22.33 -16.39 26.75
C GLU A 21 -22.44 -15.90 25.30
N THR A 22 -22.19 -16.80 24.34
CA THR A 22 -22.33 -16.48 22.91
C THR A 22 -23.78 -16.16 22.53
N TRP A 23 -24.74 -16.89 23.08
CA TRP A 23 -26.16 -16.61 22.87
C TRP A 23 -26.53 -15.23 23.40
N ASP A 24 -26.17 -14.94 24.64
CA ASP A 24 -26.52 -13.68 25.31
C ASP A 24 -25.91 -12.48 24.56
N PHE A 25 -24.68 -12.60 24.10
CA PHE A 25 -24.02 -11.58 23.30
C PHE A 25 -24.74 -11.32 21.96
N LEU A 26 -25.07 -12.38 21.21
CA LEU A 26 -25.72 -12.24 19.90
C LEU A 26 -27.19 -11.83 20.02
N ALA A 27 -27.90 -12.31 21.04
CA ALA A 27 -29.27 -11.89 21.35
C ALA A 27 -29.32 -10.39 21.64
N LYS A 28 -28.38 -9.90 22.45
CA LYS A 28 -28.26 -8.47 22.72
C LYS A 28 -27.97 -7.66 21.47
N GLN A 29 -27.04 -8.11 20.61
CA GLN A 29 -26.76 -7.44 19.33
C GLN A 29 -28.01 -7.36 18.44
N PHE A 30 -28.80 -8.42 18.40
CA PHE A 30 -30.04 -8.45 17.64
C PHE A 30 -31.08 -7.43 18.21
N GLU A 31 -31.27 -7.39 19.52
CA GLU A 31 -32.16 -6.45 20.19
C GLU A 31 -31.69 -5.00 19.94
N ASP A 32 -30.41 -4.70 20.14
CA ASP A 32 -29.83 -3.38 19.89
C ASP A 32 -30.06 -2.95 18.43
N ALA A 33 -29.86 -3.86 17.46
CA ALA A 33 -30.12 -3.58 16.06
C ALA A 33 -31.60 -3.35 15.74
N TYR A 34 -32.51 -4.12 16.40
CA TYR A 34 -33.94 -3.95 16.24
C TYR A 34 -34.41 -2.62 16.80
N ASP A 35 -33.91 -2.21 17.96
CA ASP A 35 -34.24 -0.90 18.56
C ASP A 35 -33.75 0.27 17.72
N MET A 36 -32.67 0.07 16.96
CA MET A 36 -32.11 1.07 16.04
C MET A 36 -32.82 1.15 14.69
N LYS A 37 -33.78 0.27 14.38
CA LYS A 37 -34.41 0.15 13.05
C LYS A 37 -34.97 1.46 12.49
N GLU A 38 -35.49 2.34 13.32
CA GLU A 38 -36.04 3.64 12.91
C GLU A 38 -34.94 4.71 12.71
N ASN A 39 -33.73 4.46 13.22
CA ASN A 39 -32.62 5.39 13.22
C ASN A 39 -31.39 4.82 12.47
N ILE A 40 -31.62 3.86 11.56
CA ILE A 40 -30.52 3.29 10.75
C ILE A 40 -29.92 4.38 9.88
N PHE A 41 -28.63 4.64 10.07
CA PHE A 41 -27.89 5.51 9.20
C PHE A 41 -27.71 4.85 7.82
N ASN A 42 -28.38 5.42 6.81
CA ASN A 42 -28.33 4.93 5.42
C ASN A 42 -27.22 5.61 4.58
N GLY A 43 -26.45 6.49 5.18
CA GLY A 43 -25.34 7.16 4.50
C GLY A 43 -24.10 6.29 4.38
N GLN A 44 -23.17 6.76 3.60
CA GLN A 44 -21.88 6.12 3.40
C GLN A 44 -21.07 6.13 4.70
N LYS A 45 -20.74 4.93 5.22
CA LYS A 45 -19.94 4.77 6.45
C LYS A 45 -18.43 4.70 6.14
N ARG A 46 -18.09 4.12 4.99
CA ARG A 46 -16.68 4.03 4.57
C ARG A 46 -16.15 5.41 4.22
N GLN A 47 -14.99 5.75 4.77
CA GLN A 47 -14.35 7.05 4.57
C GLN A 47 -12.87 6.82 4.32
N MET A 48 -12.48 6.90 3.07
CA MET A 48 -11.08 6.92 2.67
C MET A 48 -10.93 8.00 1.58
N ASP A 49 -9.89 8.81 1.68
CA ASP A 49 -9.62 9.87 0.71
C ASP A 49 -8.11 9.97 0.50
N ARG A 50 -7.64 9.39 -0.60
CA ARG A 50 -6.22 9.39 -1.00
C ARG A 50 -5.72 10.76 -1.48
N ASN A 51 -6.61 11.75 -1.67
CA ASN A 51 -6.20 13.13 -1.95
C ASN A 51 -5.70 13.85 -0.69
N LYS A 52 -6.03 13.34 0.49
CA LYS A 52 -5.51 13.92 1.74
C LYS A 52 -4.04 13.59 1.90
N PRO A 53 -3.26 14.50 2.51
CA PRO A 53 -1.87 14.19 2.84
C PRO A 53 -1.77 12.89 3.62
N TYR A 54 -0.81 12.04 3.25
CA TYR A 54 -0.54 10.82 3.98
C TYR A 54 -0.23 11.13 5.44
N LYS A 55 -0.92 10.45 6.34
CA LYS A 55 -0.63 10.52 7.78
C LYS A 55 0.35 9.41 8.13
N PRO A 56 1.60 9.74 8.51
CA PRO A 56 2.58 8.73 8.83
C PRO A 56 2.09 7.81 9.96
N TRP A 57 2.28 6.52 9.75
CA TRP A 57 2.10 5.52 10.78
C TRP A 57 3.17 5.72 11.87
N ALA A 58 2.74 5.75 13.12
CA ALA A 58 3.67 5.83 14.25
C ALA A 58 4.37 4.46 14.44
N PRO A 59 5.69 4.42 14.63
CA PRO A 59 6.39 3.18 14.91
C PRO A 59 5.73 2.41 16.05
N SER A 60 5.38 1.16 15.79
CA SER A 60 4.71 0.27 16.74
C SER A 60 5.28 -1.14 16.59
N TRP A 61 5.34 -1.88 17.68
CA TRP A 61 5.68 -3.31 17.67
C TRP A 61 4.46 -4.19 17.34
N GLU A 62 3.28 -3.60 17.29
CA GLU A 62 2.07 -4.27 16.84
C GLU A 62 1.89 -4.08 15.34
N MET A 63 1.69 -5.18 14.63
CA MET A 63 1.48 -5.17 13.19
C MET A 63 0.06 -4.71 12.87
N GLU A 64 -0.05 -3.68 12.04
CA GLU A 64 -1.28 -3.25 11.41
C GLU A 64 -1.11 -3.25 9.89
N ASN A 65 -2.01 -3.93 9.18
CA ASN A 65 -1.98 -3.96 7.73
C ASN A 65 -2.32 -2.59 7.15
N GLU A 66 -1.63 -2.24 6.06
CA GLU A 66 -1.97 -1.06 5.27
C GLU A 66 -3.28 -1.31 4.51
N PRO A 67 -4.29 -0.47 4.64
CA PRO A 67 -5.54 -0.67 3.92
C PRO A 67 -5.37 -0.42 2.43
N ASP A 68 -5.95 -1.32 1.61
CA ASP A 68 -6.09 -1.11 0.18
C ASP A 68 -7.00 0.10 -0.11
N THR A 69 -6.83 0.67 -1.29
CA THR A 69 -7.63 1.82 -1.69
C THR A 69 -9.06 1.40 -2.01
N ASP A 70 -10.01 2.02 -1.33
CA ASP A 70 -11.44 1.84 -1.63
C ASP A 70 -11.81 2.67 -2.87
N PHE A 71 -11.75 2.04 -4.04
CA PHE A 71 -12.07 2.68 -5.33
C PHE A 71 -13.56 2.88 -5.58
N ASP A 72 -14.45 2.36 -4.73
CA ASP A 72 -15.88 2.70 -4.79
C ASP A 72 -16.15 4.13 -4.31
N LEU A 73 -15.20 4.74 -3.60
CA LEU A 73 -15.30 6.09 -3.10
C LEU A 73 -14.89 7.12 -4.16
N PHE A 74 -15.79 8.04 -4.47
CA PHE A 74 -15.57 9.09 -5.47
C PHE A 74 -14.25 9.89 -5.30
N PRO A 75 -13.80 10.28 -4.08
CA PRO A 75 -12.50 10.94 -3.94
C PRO A 75 -11.34 10.11 -4.45
N ASN A 76 -11.37 8.77 -4.25
CA ASN A 76 -10.31 7.88 -4.66
C ASN A 76 -10.34 7.60 -6.17
N GLN A 77 -11.52 7.60 -6.80
CA GLN A 77 -11.64 7.55 -8.26
C GLN A 77 -10.97 8.76 -8.89
N ARG A 78 -11.22 9.97 -8.38
CA ARG A 78 -10.56 11.18 -8.86
C ARG A 78 -9.05 11.19 -8.60
N TRP A 79 -8.64 10.69 -7.45
CA TRP A 79 -7.22 10.59 -7.14
C TRP A 79 -6.49 9.70 -8.15
N ILE A 80 -7.04 8.54 -8.48
CA ILE A 80 -6.38 7.63 -9.43
C ILE A 80 -6.39 8.17 -10.88
N GLU A 81 -7.42 8.91 -11.28
CA GLU A 81 -7.42 9.63 -12.56
C GLU A 81 -6.23 10.60 -12.65
N MET A 82 -5.97 11.38 -11.60
CA MET A 82 -4.81 12.28 -11.55
C MET A 82 -3.47 11.53 -11.59
N VAL A 83 -3.40 10.34 -10.96
CA VAL A 83 -2.21 9.48 -11.04
C VAL A 83 -1.95 9.04 -12.48
N PHE A 84 -2.99 8.60 -13.20
CA PHE A 84 -2.87 8.22 -14.59
C PHE A 84 -2.47 9.39 -15.49
N ASP A 85 -3.09 10.53 -15.32
CA ASP A 85 -2.73 11.73 -16.11
C ASP A 85 -1.26 12.10 -15.91
N LYS A 86 -0.73 11.95 -14.69
CA LYS A 86 0.69 12.18 -14.38
C LYS A 86 1.62 11.17 -15.07
N TRP A 87 1.23 9.90 -15.12
CA TRP A 87 2.08 8.81 -15.61
C TRP A 87 1.88 8.51 -17.10
N LYS A 88 0.80 8.99 -17.71
CA LYS A 88 0.55 8.86 -19.15
C LYS A 88 1.52 9.73 -19.94
N LYS A 89 2.49 9.09 -20.55
CA LYS A 89 3.44 9.76 -21.48
C LYS A 89 2.97 9.69 -22.92
N SER A 90 3.48 10.62 -23.73
CA SER A 90 3.37 10.62 -25.18
C SER A 90 4.70 10.20 -25.82
N GLU A 91 4.69 9.87 -27.12
CA GLU A 91 5.91 9.52 -27.87
C GLU A 91 6.95 10.67 -27.90
N THR A 92 6.53 11.91 -27.64
CA THR A 92 7.39 13.10 -27.65
C THR A 92 7.98 13.42 -26.27
N ASP A 93 7.51 12.77 -25.21
CA ASP A 93 7.99 13.02 -23.87
C ASP A 93 9.34 12.31 -23.64
N LYS A 94 10.25 12.99 -22.94
CA LYS A 94 11.49 12.37 -22.55
C LYS A 94 11.26 11.28 -21.51
N PRO A 95 11.87 10.10 -21.65
CA PRO A 95 11.81 9.07 -20.62
C PRO A 95 12.48 9.54 -19.32
N TYR A 96 12.05 8.98 -18.20
CA TYR A 96 12.75 9.18 -16.94
C TYR A 96 14.07 8.41 -16.96
N VAL A 97 15.16 9.04 -16.53
CA VAL A 97 16.43 8.33 -16.29
C VAL A 97 16.46 7.91 -14.83
N ILE A 98 16.60 6.61 -14.59
CA ILE A 98 16.70 6.03 -13.25
C ILE A 98 18.16 5.66 -13.02
N PRO A 99 18.90 6.48 -12.24
CA PRO A 99 20.32 6.24 -11.97
C PRO A 99 20.50 5.13 -10.93
N LEU A 100 21.73 4.68 -10.78
CA LEU A 100 22.16 3.86 -9.66
C LEU A 100 22.33 4.74 -8.42
N GLN A 101 21.98 4.21 -7.27
CA GLN A 101 22.32 4.80 -5.98
C GLN A 101 23.41 3.95 -5.33
N ILE A 102 24.62 4.51 -5.21
CA ILE A 102 25.78 3.83 -4.65
C ILE A 102 26.27 4.61 -3.42
N GLY A 103 25.86 4.14 -2.23
CA GLY A 103 26.04 4.91 -1.00
C GLY A 103 25.25 6.23 -1.06
N ASP A 104 25.94 7.35 -0.92
CA ASP A 104 25.39 8.71 -1.01
C ASP A 104 25.44 9.31 -2.42
N LYS A 105 25.96 8.56 -3.40
CA LYS A 105 26.17 9.05 -4.78
C LYS A 105 25.13 8.51 -5.73
N THR A 106 24.65 9.40 -6.59
CA THR A 106 23.83 9.06 -7.75
C THR A 106 24.74 8.90 -8.96
N VAL A 107 24.70 7.74 -9.63
CA VAL A 107 25.59 7.39 -10.74
C VAL A 107 24.75 7.03 -11.96
N GLU A 108 24.98 7.75 -13.07
CA GLU A 108 24.43 7.38 -14.37
C GLU A 108 25.47 6.60 -15.18
N THR A 109 25.04 5.46 -15.70
CA THR A 109 25.88 4.61 -16.57
C THR A 109 25.42 4.69 -18.01
N ALA A 110 26.31 4.33 -18.93
CA ALA A 110 25.99 4.27 -20.35
C ALA A 110 25.13 3.04 -20.73
N ASP A 111 25.31 1.94 -20.00
CA ASP A 111 24.46 0.74 -20.16
C ASP A 111 23.11 0.97 -19.47
N ARG A 112 22.04 1.05 -20.26
CA ARG A 112 20.69 1.35 -19.80
C ARG A 112 19.69 0.37 -20.36
N LYS A 113 18.73 -0.04 -19.53
CA LYS A 113 17.59 -0.83 -19.95
C LYS A 113 16.37 0.07 -20.12
N LYS A 114 15.75 0.04 -21.29
CA LYS A 114 14.55 0.76 -21.62
C LYS A 114 13.31 0.01 -21.13
N TYR A 115 12.35 0.75 -20.63
CA TYR A 115 11.05 0.25 -20.26
C TYR A 115 9.97 1.02 -21.04
N MET A 116 9.16 0.25 -21.76
CA MET A 116 8.11 0.77 -22.62
C MET A 116 6.77 0.74 -21.88
N ASP A 117 5.88 1.65 -22.25
CA ASP A 117 4.51 1.70 -21.71
C ASP A 117 3.69 0.54 -22.26
N ARG A 118 3.39 -0.41 -21.40
CA ARG A 118 2.59 -1.59 -21.72
C ARG A 118 1.12 -1.27 -22.02
N CYS A 119 0.64 -0.14 -21.52
CA CYS A 119 -0.73 0.31 -21.79
C CYS A 119 -0.86 1.00 -23.15
N GLN A 120 0.24 1.29 -23.85
CA GLN A 120 0.29 1.99 -25.14
C GLN A 120 1.02 1.16 -26.22
N ASP A 121 0.84 -0.16 -26.23
CA ASP A 121 1.41 -1.09 -27.22
C ASP A 121 2.94 -0.99 -27.38
N ASP A 122 3.67 -0.72 -26.31
CA ASP A 122 5.12 -0.54 -26.29
C ASP A 122 5.65 0.54 -27.27
N LYS A 123 4.85 1.54 -27.59
CA LYS A 123 5.27 2.64 -28.48
C LYS A 123 5.94 3.80 -27.74
N VAL A 124 5.62 3.93 -26.46
CA VAL A 124 6.09 5.04 -25.63
C VAL A 124 7.13 4.54 -24.63
N GLU A 125 8.28 5.19 -24.59
CA GLU A 125 9.33 4.89 -23.62
C GLU A 125 9.05 5.63 -22.30
N VAL A 126 8.83 4.87 -21.21
CA VAL A 126 8.54 5.44 -19.89
C VAL A 126 9.82 5.84 -19.17
N CYS A 127 10.79 4.93 -19.14
CA CYS A 127 12.05 5.18 -18.45
C CYS A 127 13.21 4.36 -19.01
N GLU A 128 14.44 4.86 -18.76
CA GLU A 128 15.69 4.17 -18.92
C GLU A 128 16.32 3.92 -17.56
N MET A 129 16.55 2.67 -17.18
CA MET A 129 17.21 2.31 -15.94
C MET A 129 18.70 2.03 -16.17
N CYS A 130 19.58 2.74 -15.48
CA CYS A 130 21.01 2.49 -15.50
C CYS A 130 21.31 1.09 -14.94
N ARG A 131 22.24 0.39 -15.60
CA ARG A 131 22.70 -0.94 -15.18
C ARG A 131 24.10 -0.85 -14.60
N ALA A 132 24.33 -1.55 -13.50
CA ALA A 132 25.63 -1.64 -12.88
C ALA A 132 26.54 -2.57 -13.69
N GLY A 133 27.75 -2.12 -13.98
CA GLY A 133 28.86 -2.92 -14.46
C GLY A 133 29.66 -3.48 -13.27
N VAL A 134 30.81 -4.08 -13.60
CA VAL A 134 31.68 -4.68 -12.59
C VAL A 134 32.22 -3.62 -11.62
N ASP A 135 32.62 -2.45 -12.12
CA ASP A 135 33.20 -1.39 -11.30
C ASP A 135 32.19 -0.82 -10.27
N GLU A 136 30.91 -0.68 -10.66
CA GLU A 136 29.86 -0.23 -9.76
C GLU A 136 29.56 -1.30 -8.70
N VAL A 137 29.54 -2.57 -9.08
CA VAL A 137 29.35 -3.68 -8.14
C VAL A 137 30.49 -3.75 -7.11
N GLU A 138 31.74 -3.59 -7.54
CA GLU A 138 32.91 -3.53 -6.65
C GLU A 138 32.80 -2.37 -5.64
N GLN A 139 32.36 -1.19 -6.10
CA GLN A 139 32.11 -0.05 -5.23
C GLN A 139 31.00 -0.33 -4.20
N ILE A 140 29.89 -0.96 -4.63
CA ILE A 140 28.79 -1.34 -3.74
C ILE A 140 29.28 -2.29 -2.65
N LEU A 141 30.03 -3.32 -3.02
CA LEU A 141 30.58 -4.29 -2.08
C LEU A 141 31.53 -3.64 -1.07
N LYS A 142 32.38 -2.73 -1.53
CA LYS A 142 33.29 -1.98 -0.66
C LYS A 142 32.53 -1.13 0.35
N ILE A 143 31.50 -0.39 -0.09
CA ILE A 143 30.66 0.45 0.80
C ILE A 143 29.91 -0.43 1.80
N ALA A 144 29.39 -1.58 1.37
CA ALA A 144 28.69 -2.52 2.26
C ALA A 144 29.64 -3.08 3.34
N ASP A 145 30.91 -3.33 3.00
CA ASP A 145 31.91 -3.80 3.96
C ASP A 145 32.35 -2.71 4.93
N GLU A 146 32.58 -1.49 4.45
CA GLU A 146 32.98 -0.33 5.26
C GLU A 146 31.87 0.15 6.22
N ASP A 147 30.58 -0.13 5.89
CA ASP A 147 29.41 0.26 6.67
C ASP A 147 29.44 1.73 7.14
N PRO A 148 29.57 2.72 6.22
CA PRO A 148 29.70 4.13 6.61
C PRO A 148 28.48 4.68 7.36
N ALA A 149 27.30 4.09 7.15
CA ALA A 149 26.07 4.42 7.85
C ALA A 149 26.04 3.84 9.28
N GLY A 150 26.96 2.95 9.63
CA GLY A 150 27.05 2.31 10.94
C GLY A 150 25.89 1.37 11.25
N TRP A 151 25.26 0.77 10.23
CA TRP A 151 24.10 -0.10 10.39
C TRP A 151 24.34 -1.25 11.36
N ARG A 152 25.53 -1.87 11.28
CA ARG A 152 25.90 -2.99 12.15
C ARG A 152 25.94 -2.64 13.64
N LYS A 153 26.14 -1.35 13.97
CA LYS A 153 26.24 -0.85 15.34
C LYS A 153 24.94 -0.21 15.86
N LYS A 154 23.93 -0.05 15.01
CA LYS A 154 22.64 0.54 15.41
C LYS A 154 21.91 -0.36 16.39
N SER A 155 21.29 0.25 17.40
CA SER A 155 20.38 -0.45 18.31
C SER A 155 19.14 -0.99 17.59
N LEU A 156 18.40 -1.86 18.25
CA LEU A 156 17.13 -2.39 17.72
C LEU A 156 16.13 -1.26 17.47
N GLU A 157 16.03 -0.31 18.40
CA GLU A 157 15.12 0.83 18.30
C GLU A 157 15.50 1.77 17.14
N GLU A 158 16.80 2.00 16.92
CA GLU A 158 17.26 2.81 15.79
C GLU A 158 16.95 2.15 14.45
N ARG A 159 17.13 0.83 14.34
CA ARG A 159 16.78 0.08 13.15
C ARG A 159 15.27 0.07 12.91
N HIS A 160 14.50 -0.17 13.97
CA HIS A 160 13.04 -0.10 13.94
C HIS A 160 12.56 1.24 13.41
N LYS A 161 13.11 2.34 13.93
CA LYS A 161 12.76 3.68 13.46
C LYS A 161 13.08 3.88 11.97
N ILE A 162 14.27 3.51 11.52
CA ILE A 162 14.71 3.69 10.13
C ILE A 162 13.79 2.90 9.17
N LEU A 163 13.48 1.66 9.50
CA LEU A 163 12.60 0.82 8.67
C LEU A 163 11.15 1.33 8.68
N SER A 164 10.66 1.81 9.82
CA SER A 164 9.34 2.45 9.91
C SER A 164 9.26 3.74 9.09
N ASP A 165 10.32 4.55 9.11
CA ASP A 165 10.42 5.75 8.27
C ASP A 165 10.43 5.37 6.77
N ALA A 166 11.11 4.28 6.39
CA ALA A 166 11.10 3.76 5.04
C ALA A 166 9.71 3.28 4.59
N ALA A 167 8.98 2.55 5.45
CA ALA A 167 7.60 2.14 5.18
C ALA A 167 6.68 3.35 4.95
N ASN A 168 6.82 4.38 5.79
CA ASN A 168 6.08 5.64 5.64
C ASN A 168 6.44 6.36 4.33
N ALA A 169 7.70 6.36 3.92
CA ALA A 169 8.13 6.96 2.66
C ALA A 169 7.49 6.24 1.46
N VAL A 170 7.47 4.90 1.46
CA VAL A 170 6.80 4.10 0.43
C VAL A 170 5.30 4.41 0.39
N ALA A 171 4.63 4.44 1.54
CA ALA A 171 3.21 4.74 1.63
C ALA A 171 2.87 6.15 1.09
N SER A 172 3.75 7.12 1.32
CA SER A 172 3.54 8.52 0.89
C SER A 172 3.55 8.70 -0.63
N ILE A 173 4.19 7.78 -1.37
CA ILE A 173 4.29 7.81 -2.84
C ILE A 173 3.44 6.72 -3.52
N ARG A 174 2.43 6.19 -2.81
CA ARG A 174 1.54 5.11 -3.30
C ARG A 174 1.07 5.34 -4.74
N GLY A 175 0.57 6.54 -5.05
CA GLY A 175 0.08 6.87 -6.38
C GLY A 175 1.17 6.76 -7.46
N ASP A 176 2.38 7.23 -7.17
CA ASP A 176 3.51 7.11 -8.11
C ASP A 176 3.91 5.65 -8.34
N LEU A 177 3.87 4.83 -7.30
CA LEU A 177 4.15 3.40 -7.43
C LEU A 177 3.10 2.69 -8.28
N ILE A 178 1.82 2.96 -8.05
CA ILE A 178 0.70 2.42 -8.86
C ILE A 178 0.86 2.83 -10.32
N GLY A 179 1.04 4.13 -10.58
CA GLY A 179 1.17 4.66 -11.94
C GLY A 179 2.39 4.08 -12.68
N CYS A 180 3.53 3.98 -12.01
CA CYS A 180 4.74 3.36 -12.55
C CYS A 180 4.53 1.88 -12.87
N MET A 181 3.97 1.10 -11.94
CA MET A 181 3.68 -0.33 -12.16
C MET A 181 2.72 -0.54 -13.32
N SER A 182 1.63 0.24 -13.39
CA SER A 182 0.69 0.15 -14.51
C SER A 182 1.37 0.44 -15.85
N ALA A 183 2.18 1.51 -15.93
CA ALA A 183 2.85 1.90 -17.17
C ALA A 183 3.87 0.85 -17.64
N ILE A 184 4.75 0.35 -16.76
CA ILE A 184 5.87 -0.51 -17.17
C ILE A 184 5.54 -2.01 -17.17
N THR A 185 4.52 -2.46 -16.43
CA THR A 185 4.16 -3.88 -16.34
C THR A 185 2.79 -4.19 -16.92
N GLY A 186 1.93 -3.19 -17.12
CA GLY A 186 0.54 -3.37 -17.55
C GLY A 186 -0.39 -3.89 -16.47
N LYS A 187 0.00 -3.80 -15.19
CA LYS A 187 -0.89 -4.17 -14.08
C LYS A 187 -2.11 -3.27 -14.02
N THR A 188 -3.25 -3.86 -13.65
CA THR A 188 -4.43 -3.07 -13.33
C THR A 188 -4.22 -2.25 -12.06
N ILE A 189 -5.01 -1.21 -11.89
CA ILE A 189 -4.95 -0.33 -10.70
C ILE A 189 -5.08 -1.13 -9.42
N VAL A 190 -6.07 -2.03 -9.39
CA VAL A 190 -6.39 -2.80 -8.18
C VAL A 190 -5.24 -3.73 -7.82
N GLU A 191 -4.65 -4.42 -8.80
CA GLU A 191 -3.48 -5.27 -8.57
C GLU A 191 -2.27 -4.46 -8.09
N ALA A 192 -2.01 -3.31 -8.71
CA ALA A 192 -0.91 -2.44 -8.32
C ALA A 192 -1.11 -1.85 -6.92
N ASP A 193 -2.33 -1.48 -6.53
CA ASP A 193 -2.63 -0.95 -5.21
C ASP A 193 -2.39 -1.96 -4.10
N VAL A 194 -2.85 -3.21 -4.29
CA VAL A 194 -2.61 -4.32 -3.36
C VAL A 194 -1.11 -4.59 -3.18
N GLU A 195 -0.34 -4.57 -4.26
CA GLU A 195 1.12 -4.77 -4.16
C GLU A 195 1.84 -3.64 -3.40
N VAL A 196 1.34 -2.41 -3.48
CA VAL A 196 1.87 -1.32 -2.66
C VAL A 196 1.53 -1.55 -1.19
N SER A 197 0.30 -1.95 -0.87
CA SER A 197 -0.09 -2.31 0.50
C SER A 197 0.78 -3.43 1.05
N GLU A 198 0.97 -4.50 0.27
CA GLU A 198 1.81 -5.63 0.64
C GLU A 198 3.27 -5.21 0.89
N GLY A 199 3.84 -4.37 0.03
CA GLY A 199 5.20 -3.84 0.20
C GLY A 199 5.36 -3.01 1.49
N ILE A 200 4.35 -2.23 1.87
CA ILE A 200 4.30 -1.49 3.13
C ILE A 200 4.18 -2.45 4.31
N ASP A 201 3.31 -3.46 4.19
CA ASP A 201 3.10 -4.48 5.22
C ASP A 201 4.37 -5.28 5.49
N TYR A 202 5.10 -5.70 4.47
CA TYR A 202 6.41 -6.32 4.64
C TYR A 202 7.38 -5.41 5.40
N ALA A 203 7.47 -4.15 5.02
CA ALA A 203 8.35 -3.21 5.72
C ALA A 203 7.96 -3.06 7.20
N ARG A 204 6.67 -3.00 7.53
CA ARG A 204 6.16 -2.93 8.91
C ARG A 204 6.39 -4.25 9.66
N TYR A 205 6.14 -5.39 9.01
CA TYR A 205 6.30 -6.71 9.63
C TYR A 205 7.73 -6.98 10.08
N TYR A 206 8.71 -6.66 9.24
CA TYR A 206 10.12 -6.88 9.57
C TYR A 206 10.71 -5.80 10.50
N THR A 207 9.93 -4.82 10.94
CA THR A 207 10.35 -3.88 11.99
C THR A 207 10.01 -4.38 13.40
N GLY A 208 9.03 -5.29 13.53
CA GLY A 208 8.53 -5.83 14.78
C GLY A 208 9.36 -6.93 15.44
#